data_6f17e3027dadc212af8a51f1f3e76f8e
#
_entry.id   6f17e3027dadc212af8a51f1f3e76f8e
#
_cell.length_a   1.000
_cell.length_b   1.000
_cell.length_c   1.000
_cell.angle_alpha   90.00
_cell.angle_beta   90.00
_cell.angle_gamma   90.00
#
_symmetry.space_group_name_H-M   'P 1'
#
loop_
_entity.id
_entity.type
_entity.pdbx_description
1 polymer ?
#
loop_
_entity_poly.entity_id
_entity_poly.type
_entity_poly.pdbx_seq_one_letter_code
_entity_poly.pdbx_strand_id
1 'polypeptide(L)'
;GDHVIPLYTPECRECYSCTSRKTNLCTSIRSTQGQGLMPDGTSRFSIGKDKIHHYMGCSTFSNFTVLPEIALAKINPDAPFDKVCYIGCGVTTGIGAVINTAKVEIGSTAIVFGLGGIGLNVLQGLRLAGADMIIGVDINPDRKAWGEKFGMTHFVNPKEVGDDIVPY
;
A
#
# COMPACT_ATOMS: atom_id res chain seq x y z
N GLY A 1 -14.90 16.74 13.89
CA GLY A 1 -14.29 16.21 12.73
C GLY A 1 -14.03 14.74 12.79
N ASP A 2 -14.32 14.03 11.70
CA ASP A 2 -14.01 12.62 11.59
C ASP A 2 -12.52 12.41 11.28
N HIS A 3 -11.92 11.38 11.87
CA HIS A 3 -10.60 10.90 11.48
C HIS A 3 -10.75 9.95 10.29
N VAL A 4 -9.99 10.18 9.22
CA VAL A 4 -10.12 9.44 7.97
C VAL A 4 -8.76 9.07 7.39
N ILE A 5 -8.73 7.96 6.65
CA ILE A 5 -7.59 7.57 5.80
C ILE A 5 -8.03 7.77 4.36
N PRO A 6 -7.32 8.58 3.56
CA PRO A 6 -7.63 8.76 2.16
C PRO A 6 -7.08 7.61 1.31
N LEU A 7 -7.83 7.27 0.26
CA LEU A 7 -7.39 6.40 -0.83
C LEU A 7 -7.11 7.25 -2.06
N TYR A 8 -6.00 7.02 -2.71
CA TYR A 8 -5.59 7.78 -3.89
C TYR A 8 -6.34 7.36 -5.17
N THR A 9 -7.06 6.25 -5.16
CA THR A 9 -7.87 5.77 -6.29
C THR A 9 -9.32 5.64 -5.86
N PRO A 10 -10.14 6.70 -5.97
CA PRO A 10 -11.58 6.59 -5.75
C PRO A 10 -12.23 5.74 -6.84
N GLU A 11 -13.45 5.27 -6.59
CA GLU A 11 -14.24 4.47 -7.52
C GLU A 11 -15.41 5.27 -8.10
N CYS A 12 -15.77 5.01 -9.36
CA CYS A 12 -16.94 5.65 -9.97
C CYS A 12 -18.25 4.86 -9.76
N ARG A 13 -18.18 3.59 -9.34
CA ARG A 13 -19.29 2.64 -9.19
C ARG A 13 -20.02 2.24 -10.45
N GLU A 14 -19.63 2.75 -11.62
CA GLU A 14 -20.34 2.57 -12.91
C GLU A 14 -19.53 1.76 -13.92
N CYS A 15 -18.20 1.93 -13.97
CA CYS A 15 -17.38 1.23 -14.96
C CYS A 15 -17.32 -0.28 -14.68
N TYR A 16 -16.95 -1.06 -15.69
CA TYR A 16 -16.84 -2.52 -15.60
C TYR A 16 -16.02 -3.00 -14.40
N SER A 17 -14.89 -2.35 -14.12
CA SER A 17 -14.06 -2.72 -12.96
C SER A 17 -14.79 -2.53 -11.64
N CYS A 18 -15.50 -1.41 -11.46
CA CYS A 18 -16.25 -1.13 -10.25
C CYS A 18 -17.42 -2.10 -10.06
N THR A 19 -18.20 -2.36 -11.12
CA THR A 19 -19.34 -3.28 -11.07
C THR A 19 -18.92 -4.73 -10.90
N SER A 20 -17.70 -5.09 -11.30
CA SER A 20 -17.10 -6.42 -11.07
C SER A 20 -16.36 -6.56 -9.74
N ARG A 21 -16.52 -5.61 -8.81
CA ARG A 21 -15.87 -5.55 -7.50
C ARG A 21 -14.34 -5.40 -7.53
N LYS A 22 -13.80 -4.91 -8.64
CA LYS A 22 -12.38 -4.57 -8.78
C LYS A 22 -12.22 -3.05 -8.80
N THR A 23 -12.73 -2.38 -7.77
CA THR A 23 -12.84 -0.91 -7.69
C THR A 23 -11.48 -0.21 -7.74
N ASN A 24 -10.43 -0.85 -7.27
CA ASN A 24 -9.05 -0.39 -7.38
C ASN A 24 -8.55 -0.28 -8.84
N LEU A 25 -9.27 -0.88 -9.80
CA LEU A 25 -8.98 -0.80 -11.24
C LEU A 25 -9.93 0.15 -11.98
N CYS A 26 -10.60 1.06 -11.27
CA CYS A 26 -11.52 2.03 -11.87
C CYS A 26 -10.85 2.78 -13.02
N THR A 27 -11.44 2.67 -14.23
CA THR A 27 -10.90 3.29 -15.44
C THR A 27 -11.33 4.76 -15.59
N SER A 28 -12.51 5.12 -15.10
CA SER A 28 -13.05 6.49 -15.20
C SER A 28 -12.20 7.49 -14.39
N ILE A 29 -11.76 7.10 -13.20
CA ILE A 29 -10.96 7.98 -12.35
C ILE A 29 -9.55 8.21 -12.92
N ARG A 30 -8.98 7.22 -13.59
CA ARG A 30 -7.62 7.34 -14.14
C ARG A 30 -7.51 8.42 -15.21
N SER A 31 -8.59 8.71 -15.93
CA SER A 31 -8.60 9.73 -16.97
C SER A 31 -8.37 11.16 -16.45
N THR A 32 -8.83 11.46 -15.25
CA THR A 32 -8.65 12.79 -14.63
C THR A 32 -7.51 12.81 -13.60
N GLN A 33 -7.38 11.78 -12.79
CA GLN A 33 -6.34 11.69 -11.77
C GLN A 33 -4.92 11.74 -12.34
N GLY A 34 -4.67 11.08 -13.48
CA GLY A 34 -3.38 11.11 -14.16
C GLY A 34 -3.01 12.49 -14.73
N GLN A 35 -3.99 13.37 -14.89
CA GLN A 35 -3.81 14.76 -15.28
C GLN A 35 -3.72 15.72 -14.09
N GLY A 36 -3.77 15.20 -12.86
CA GLY A 36 -3.76 16.02 -11.65
C GLY A 36 -5.07 16.78 -11.41
N LEU A 37 -6.19 16.20 -11.84
CA LEU A 37 -7.52 16.79 -11.72
C LEU A 37 -8.43 15.97 -10.82
N MET A 38 -9.45 16.61 -10.29
CA MET A 38 -10.57 15.97 -9.62
C MET A 38 -11.43 15.21 -10.64
N PRO A 39 -12.32 14.27 -10.21
CA PRO A 39 -13.21 13.54 -11.12
C PRO A 39 -14.05 14.41 -12.05
N ASP A 40 -14.36 15.65 -11.65
CA ASP A 40 -15.09 16.64 -12.45
C ASP A 40 -14.21 17.39 -13.47
N GLY A 41 -12.94 17.01 -13.62
CA GLY A 41 -12.01 17.64 -14.56
C GLY A 41 -11.46 18.99 -14.09
N THR A 42 -11.66 19.37 -12.83
CA THR A 42 -11.19 20.65 -12.28
C THR A 42 -10.13 20.48 -11.20
N SER A 43 -9.44 21.57 -10.83
CA SER A 43 -8.56 21.63 -9.66
C SER A 43 -9.18 22.50 -8.58
N ARG A 44 -8.92 22.15 -7.32
CA ARG A 44 -9.31 22.93 -6.13
C ARG A 44 -8.18 23.78 -5.58
N PHE A 45 -7.00 23.70 -6.20
CA PHE A 45 -5.82 24.44 -5.77
C PHE A 45 -5.43 25.52 -6.79
N SER A 46 -4.95 26.65 -6.28
CA SER A 46 -4.44 27.75 -7.13
C SER A 46 -3.42 28.60 -6.38
N ILE A 47 -2.53 29.25 -7.12
CA ILE A 47 -1.70 30.36 -6.63
C ILE A 47 -2.16 31.59 -7.42
N GLY A 48 -2.90 32.48 -6.77
CA GLY A 48 -3.55 33.59 -7.44
C GLY A 48 -4.54 33.08 -8.49
N LYS A 49 -4.26 33.37 -9.78
CA LYS A 49 -5.08 32.91 -10.92
C LYS A 49 -4.61 31.59 -11.54
N ASP A 50 -3.44 31.12 -11.20
CA ASP A 50 -2.83 29.93 -11.78
C ASP A 50 -3.32 28.68 -11.06
N LYS A 51 -3.86 27.72 -11.81
CA LYS A 51 -4.30 26.44 -11.27
C LYS A 51 -3.10 25.54 -10.94
N ILE A 52 -3.16 24.87 -9.80
CA ILE A 52 -2.21 23.86 -9.38
C ILE A 52 -2.86 22.49 -9.48
N HIS A 53 -2.12 21.52 -10.00
CA HIS A 53 -2.61 20.16 -10.14
C HIS A 53 -2.67 19.43 -8.78
N HIS A 54 -3.65 18.53 -8.64
CA HIS A 54 -3.70 17.57 -7.54
C HIS A 54 -2.61 16.52 -7.71
N TYR A 55 -2.08 16.03 -6.59
CA TYR A 55 -1.18 14.88 -6.58
C TYR A 55 -1.93 13.63 -6.15
N MET A 56 -1.98 12.63 -7.03
CA MET A 56 -2.62 11.32 -6.81
C MET A 56 -4.07 11.41 -6.29
N GLY A 57 -4.80 12.46 -6.66
CA GLY A 57 -6.17 12.68 -6.20
C GLY A 57 -6.34 13.03 -4.71
N CYS A 58 -5.28 12.92 -3.92
CA CYS A 58 -5.30 13.13 -2.46
C CYS A 58 -4.68 14.45 -2.02
N SER A 59 -3.52 14.82 -2.59
CA SER A 59 -2.75 16.04 -2.25
C SER A 59 -2.57 16.26 -0.75
N THR A 60 -2.28 15.20 0.01
CA THR A 60 -2.22 15.23 1.48
C THR A 60 -0.97 15.88 2.06
N PHE A 61 0.00 16.28 1.22
CA PHE A 61 1.12 17.14 1.62
C PHE A 61 0.70 18.61 1.70
N SER A 62 -0.40 18.86 2.40
CA SER A 62 -0.98 20.19 2.61
C SER A 62 -1.78 20.21 3.91
N ASN A 63 -2.01 21.40 4.46
CA ASN A 63 -2.82 21.58 5.68
C ASN A 63 -4.31 21.25 5.43
N PHE A 64 -4.77 21.46 4.18
CA PHE A 64 -6.14 21.19 3.76
C PHE A 64 -6.13 20.55 2.38
N THR A 65 -7.04 19.61 2.17
CA THR A 65 -7.25 18.99 0.86
C THR A 65 -8.74 18.77 0.61
N VAL A 66 -9.10 18.61 -0.66
CA VAL A 66 -10.46 18.26 -1.09
C VAL A 66 -10.42 16.92 -1.78
N LEU A 67 -11.22 15.99 -1.32
CA LEU A 67 -11.26 14.60 -1.79
C LEU A 67 -12.71 14.18 -2.03
N PRO A 68 -12.98 13.27 -2.97
CA PRO A 68 -14.27 12.60 -3.04
C PRO A 68 -14.53 11.80 -1.75
N GLU A 69 -15.74 11.89 -1.20
CA GLU A 69 -16.13 11.14 0.00
C GLU A 69 -15.87 9.63 -0.14
N ILE A 70 -16.12 9.09 -1.33
CA ILE A 70 -15.89 7.66 -1.65
C ILE A 70 -14.42 7.23 -1.50
N ALA A 71 -13.49 8.19 -1.51
CA ALA A 71 -12.06 7.94 -1.33
C ALA A 71 -11.61 8.01 0.15
N LEU A 72 -12.54 8.09 1.08
CA LEU A 72 -12.24 8.24 2.49
C LEU A 72 -12.74 7.03 3.29
N ALA A 73 -11.86 6.46 4.11
CA ALA A 73 -12.22 5.45 5.10
C ALA A 73 -12.22 6.09 6.49
N LYS A 74 -13.38 6.15 7.14
CA LYS A 74 -13.49 6.63 8.53
C LYS A 74 -12.84 5.62 9.48
N ILE A 75 -12.03 6.13 10.39
CA ILE A 75 -11.28 5.33 11.38
C ILE A 75 -11.67 5.73 12.81
N ASN A 76 -11.20 4.95 13.78
CA ASN A 76 -11.38 5.27 15.19
C ASN A 76 -10.73 6.64 15.50
N PRO A 77 -11.44 7.58 16.16
CA PRO A 77 -10.89 8.88 16.54
C PRO A 77 -9.69 8.80 17.49
N ASP A 78 -9.54 7.71 18.23
CA ASP A 78 -8.40 7.50 19.14
C ASP A 78 -7.17 6.91 18.44
N ALA A 79 -7.26 6.59 17.15
CA ALA A 79 -6.14 6.03 16.40
C ALA A 79 -5.01 7.07 16.22
N PRO A 80 -3.75 6.74 16.58
CA PRO A 80 -2.65 7.67 16.50
C PRO A 80 -2.24 7.92 15.05
N PHE A 81 -2.25 9.17 14.60
CA PHE A 81 -1.97 9.54 13.21
C PHE A 81 -0.58 9.12 12.72
N ASP A 82 0.42 9.11 13.60
CA ASP A 82 1.79 8.68 13.31
C ASP A 82 1.91 7.18 12.99
N LYS A 83 0.87 6.40 13.29
CA LYS A 83 0.78 4.96 12.98
C LYS A 83 -0.15 4.70 11.80
N VAL A 84 -1.35 5.27 11.82
CA VAL A 84 -2.36 4.96 10.81
C VAL A 84 -2.05 5.56 9.44
N CYS A 85 -1.16 6.55 9.35
CA CYS A 85 -0.72 7.13 8.06
C CYS A 85 -0.09 6.10 7.11
N TYR A 86 0.40 4.97 7.60
CA TYR A 86 0.96 3.90 6.76
C TYR A 86 -0.09 2.98 6.13
N ILE A 87 -1.33 2.98 6.65
CA ILE A 87 -2.38 2.02 6.24
C ILE A 87 -2.81 2.26 4.80
N GLY A 88 -2.93 3.52 4.35
CA GLY A 88 -3.44 3.85 3.02
C GLY A 88 -2.58 3.36 1.84
N CYS A 89 -1.35 2.92 2.06
CA CYS A 89 -0.46 2.45 1.00
C CYS A 89 0.33 1.20 1.42
N GLY A 90 1.44 1.36 2.13
CA GLY A 90 2.42 0.30 2.37
C GLY A 90 1.86 -0.92 3.11
N VAL A 91 1.01 -0.71 4.12
CA VAL A 91 0.41 -1.79 4.90
C VAL A 91 -0.57 -2.59 4.05
N THR A 92 -1.53 -1.94 3.43
CA THR A 92 -2.53 -2.60 2.58
C THR A 92 -1.91 -3.25 1.35
N THR A 93 -0.87 -2.67 0.76
CA THR A 93 -0.13 -3.26 -0.36
C THR A 93 0.54 -4.57 0.05
N GLY A 94 1.30 -4.57 1.13
CA GLY A 94 2.04 -5.75 1.58
C GLY A 94 1.11 -6.89 2.01
N ILE A 95 0.15 -6.61 2.88
CA ILE A 95 -0.81 -7.62 3.36
C ILE A 95 -1.71 -8.11 2.22
N GLY A 96 -2.19 -7.20 1.38
CA GLY A 96 -3.04 -7.53 0.24
C GLY A 96 -2.34 -8.39 -0.82
N ALA A 97 -1.04 -8.20 -1.03
CA ALA A 97 -0.26 -9.06 -1.92
C ALA A 97 -0.30 -10.52 -1.47
N VAL A 98 -0.23 -10.78 -0.18
CA VAL A 98 -0.29 -12.13 0.39
C VAL A 98 -1.70 -12.71 0.33
N ILE A 99 -2.68 -12.01 0.89
CA ILE A 99 -4.03 -12.54 1.11
C ILE A 99 -4.84 -12.54 -0.18
N ASN A 100 -4.78 -11.46 -0.96
CA ASN A 100 -5.66 -11.28 -2.11
C ASN A 100 -5.02 -11.71 -3.44
N THR A 101 -3.71 -11.50 -3.61
CA THR A 101 -3.03 -11.78 -4.87
C THR A 101 -2.40 -13.17 -4.88
N ALA A 102 -1.48 -13.44 -3.96
CA ALA A 102 -0.81 -14.73 -3.86
C ALA A 102 -1.71 -15.83 -3.26
N LYS A 103 -2.69 -15.43 -2.44
CA LYS A 103 -3.63 -16.35 -1.75
C LYS A 103 -2.88 -17.45 -1.00
N VAL A 104 -1.92 -17.03 -0.21
CA VAL A 104 -1.04 -17.93 0.55
C VAL A 104 -1.86 -18.82 1.48
N GLU A 105 -1.62 -20.11 1.42
CA GLU A 105 -2.28 -21.12 2.24
C GLU A 105 -1.53 -21.36 3.55
N ILE A 106 -2.24 -21.85 4.55
CA ILE A 106 -1.66 -22.26 5.85
C ILE A 106 -0.59 -23.33 5.61
N GLY A 107 0.56 -23.19 6.30
CA GLY A 107 1.69 -24.11 6.18
C GLY A 107 2.59 -23.87 4.96
N SER A 108 2.31 -22.84 4.16
CA SER A 108 3.15 -22.51 2.99
C SER A 108 4.56 -22.06 3.40
N THR A 109 5.53 -22.32 2.53
CA THR A 109 6.84 -21.66 2.53
C THR A 109 6.82 -20.49 1.57
N ALA A 110 7.30 -19.34 2.03
CA ALA A 110 7.30 -18.11 1.23
C ALA A 110 8.64 -17.39 1.29
N ILE A 111 9.04 -16.77 0.17
CA ILE A 111 10.26 -15.97 0.08
C ILE A 111 9.85 -14.52 -0.25
N VAL A 112 10.43 -13.57 0.49
CA VAL A 112 10.20 -12.13 0.32
C VAL A 112 11.51 -11.45 -0.04
N PHE A 113 11.60 -10.96 -1.26
CA PHE A 113 12.73 -10.18 -1.72
C PHE A 113 12.55 -8.70 -1.43
N GLY A 114 13.45 -8.15 -0.61
CA GLY A 114 13.42 -6.76 -0.14
C GLY A 114 12.58 -6.56 1.12
N LEU A 115 13.26 -6.19 2.22
CA LEU A 115 12.65 -5.96 3.54
C LEU A 115 12.48 -4.46 3.84
N GLY A 116 12.03 -3.70 2.83
CA GLY A 116 11.56 -2.33 2.98
C GLY A 116 10.15 -2.27 3.59
N GLY A 117 9.52 -1.09 3.59
CA GLY A 117 8.20 -0.89 4.19
C GLY A 117 7.13 -1.85 3.67
N ILE A 118 7.09 -2.13 2.36
CA ILE A 118 6.15 -3.10 1.78
C ILE A 118 6.54 -4.53 2.16
N GLY A 119 7.82 -4.93 2.00
CA GLY A 119 8.28 -6.27 2.33
C GLY A 119 8.03 -6.65 3.78
N LEU A 120 8.25 -5.75 4.74
CA LEU A 120 7.92 -5.97 6.14
C LEU A 120 6.41 -6.23 6.35
N ASN A 121 5.54 -5.53 5.59
CA ASN A 121 4.11 -5.80 5.65
C ASN A 121 3.71 -7.09 4.93
N VAL A 122 4.46 -7.52 3.91
CA VAL A 122 4.33 -8.87 3.32
C VAL A 122 4.63 -9.94 4.38
N LEU A 123 5.70 -9.79 5.17
CA LEU A 123 6.02 -10.72 6.27
C LEU A 123 4.85 -10.82 7.27
N GLN A 124 4.26 -9.70 7.66
CA GLN A 124 3.07 -9.70 8.52
C GLN A 124 1.89 -10.41 7.87
N GLY A 125 1.65 -10.16 6.58
CA GLY A 125 0.61 -10.83 5.81
C GLY A 125 0.80 -12.35 5.78
N LEU A 126 2.03 -12.82 5.56
CA LEU A 126 2.39 -14.24 5.57
C LEU A 126 2.14 -14.89 6.94
N ARG A 127 2.51 -14.20 8.01
CA ARG A 127 2.22 -14.65 9.37
C ARG A 127 0.71 -14.73 9.63
N LEU A 128 -0.06 -13.73 9.20
CA LEU A 128 -1.53 -13.74 9.30
C LEU A 128 -2.17 -14.88 8.49
N ALA A 129 -1.62 -15.20 7.33
CA ALA A 129 -2.08 -16.30 6.49
C ALA A 129 -1.68 -17.69 7.05
N GLY A 130 -0.82 -17.75 8.07
CA GLY A 130 -0.36 -19.01 8.67
C GLY A 130 0.74 -19.71 7.87
N ALA A 131 1.58 -18.95 7.16
CA ALA A 131 2.77 -19.51 6.52
C ALA A 131 3.72 -20.08 7.59
N ASP A 132 4.32 -21.25 7.32
CA ASP A 132 5.17 -21.96 8.24
C ASP A 132 6.61 -21.45 8.17
N MET A 133 7.16 -21.35 6.96
CA MET A 133 8.50 -20.81 6.72
C MET A 133 8.42 -19.50 5.95
N ILE A 134 9.00 -18.45 6.53
CA ILE A 134 9.02 -17.10 5.95
C ILE A 134 10.47 -16.66 5.80
N ILE A 135 10.98 -16.69 4.57
CA ILE A 135 12.36 -16.37 4.23
C ILE A 135 12.41 -14.93 3.73
N GLY A 136 13.14 -14.08 4.43
CA GLY A 136 13.38 -12.70 4.01
C GLY A 136 14.75 -12.55 3.36
N VAL A 137 14.79 -11.94 2.21
CA VAL A 137 16.02 -11.68 1.44
C VAL A 137 16.26 -10.20 1.35
N ASP A 138 17.39 -9.71 1.86
CA ASP A 138 17.79 -8.31 1.73
C ASP A 138 19.31 -8.16 1.72
N ILE A 139 19.82 -7.21 0.94
CA ILE A 139 21.26 -6.90 0.86
C ILE A 139 21.77 -6.08 2.06
N ASN A 140 20.85 -5.50 2.84
CA ASN A 140 21.17 -4.73 4.04
C ASN A 140 20.97 -5.60 5.28
N PRO A 141 22.07 -5.96 6.01
CA PRO A 141 21.98 -6.82 7.18
C PRO A 141 21.15 -6.20 8.33
N ASP A 142 21.03 -4.88 8.40
CA ASP A 142 20.24 -4.20 9.44
C ASP A 142 18.73 -4.52 9.32
N ARG A 143 18.29 -5.02 8.16
CA ARG A 143 16.91 -5.44 7.93
C ARG A 143 16.54 -6.74 8.63
N LYS A 144 17.53 -7.56 9.02
CA LYS A 144 17.30 -8.83 9.71
C LYS A 144 16.46 -8.65 10.98
N ALA A 145 16.90 -7.78 11.88
CA ALA A 145 16.19 -7.55 13.15
C ALA A 145 14.75 -7.05 12.95
N TRP A 146 14.53 -6.21 11.95
CA TRP A 146 13.18 -5.78 11.59
C TRP A 146 12.35 -6.93 11.01
N GLY A 147 12.93 -7.72 10.10
CA GLY A 147 12.26 -8.88 9.52
C GLY A 147 11.80 -9.87 10.60
N GLU A 148 12.65 -10.22 11.54
CA GLU A 148 12.34 -11.11 12.67
C GLU A 148 11.18 -10.55 13.51
N LYS A 149 11.22 -9.27 13.83
CA LYS A 149 10.13 -8.59 14.55
C LYS A 149 8.79 -8.66 13.81
N PHE A 150 8.82 -8.66 12.47
CA PHE A 150 7.64 -8.70 11.61
C PHE A 150 7.21 -10.12 11.20
N GLY A 151 7.89 -11.15 11.70
CA GLY A 151 7.49 -12.55 11.57
C GLY A 151 8.30 -13.38 10.59
N MET A 152 9.44 -12.87 10.10
CA MET A 152 10.41 -13.64 9.33
C MET A 152 11.01 -14.76 10.18
N THR A 153 11.15 -15.95 9.59
CA THR A 153 11.78 -17.11 10.25
C THR A 153 13.23 -17.28 9.85
N HIS A 154 13.56 -16.95 8.61
CA HIS A 154 14.90 -17.10 8.04
C HIS A 154 15.32 -15.84 7.29
N PHE A 155 16.59 -15.44 7.43
CA PHE A 155 17.15 -14.30 6.70
C PHE A 155 18.27 -14.76 5.78
N VAL A 156 18.27 -14.26 4.55
CA VAL A 156 19.32 -14.49 3.57
C VAL A 156 19.84 -13.17 3.05
N ASN A 157 21.16 -12.97 3.16
CA ASN A 157 21.84 -11.85 2.53
C ASN A 157 22.54 -12.35 1.25
N PRO A 158 22.11 -11.94 0.05
CA PRO A 158 22.73 -12.37 -1.20
C PRO A 158 24.23 -12.10 -1.29
N LYS A 159 24.71 -11.05 -0.63
CA LYS A 159 26.14 -10.72 -0.61
C LYS A 159 27.00 -11.71 0.17
N GLU A 160 26.38 -12.50 1.05
CA GLU A 160 27.06 -13.49 1.90
C GLU A 160 27.03 -14.88 1.30
N VAL A 161 26.02 -15.17 0.46
CA VAL A 161 25.83 -16.49 -0.18
C VAL A 161 26.39 -16.57 -1.60
N GLY A 162 26.88 -15.46 -2.17
CA GLY A 162 27.44 -15.37 -3.52
C GLY A 162 26.39 -15.19 -4.61
N ASP A 163 26.82 -15.34 -5.87
CA ASP A 163 25.99 -15.03 -7.05
C ASP A 163 24.85 -16.04 -7.29
N ASP A 164 24.95 -17.24 -6.74
CA ASP A 164 23.92 -18.29 -6.88
C ASP A 164 23.14 -18.47 -5.57
N ILE A 165 22.10 -17.67 -5.41
CA ILE A 165 21.21 -17.73 -4.24
C ILE A 165 20.19 -18.89 -4.33
N VAL A 166 19.92 -19.41 -5.52
CA VAL A 166 18.84 -20.38 -5.75
C VAL A 166 19.02 -21.71 -5.02
N PRO A 167 20.25 -22.27 -4.82
CA PRO A 167 20.46 -23.48 -4.02
C PRO A 167 20.24 -23.33 -2.51
N TYR A 168 20.11 -22.13 -2.00
CA TYR A 168 19.87 -21.85 -0.58
C TYR A 168 18.39 -21.81 -0.26
#